data_f1843793411b2c5579c0b34c7b4123ac
#
_entry.id   f1843793411b2c5579c0b34c7b4123ac
#
_cell.length_a   1.000
_cell.length_b   1.000
_cell.length_c   1.000
_cell.angle_alpha   90.00
_cell.angle_beta   90.00
_cell.angle_gamma   90.00
#
_symmetry.space_group_name_H-M   'P 1'
#
loop_
_entity.id
_entity.type
_entity.pdbx_description
1 polymer ?
#
loop_
_entity_poly.entity_id
_entity_poly.type
_entity_poly.pdbx_seq_one_letter_code
_entity_poly.pdbx_strand_id
1 'polypeptide(L)'
;MKKHLVLGLLAAFAATPALAALKPGDMAPDFTAQGSLGGKDFTFHLKDALKKGPVVVYFYPSAYTGGCDLEAHTFAEQSDKFAAAGASIIGVSADDLTRLKRFSADPNFCAGKFPIASDADTKIAASYNLSVGAARPGATDVNKDEIGHAFIERVTYVVGKDGKIMAVMSSKDDKLTPDQHVDKSLAIVAAAK
;
A
#
# COMPACT_ATOMS: atom_id res chain seq x y z
N MET A 1 34.85 45.65 41.88
CA MET A 1 34.25 45.58 40.56
C MET A 1 34.23 44.12 40.17
N LYS A 2 33.08 43.40 40.29
CA LYS A 2 32.92 41.97 39.96
C LYS A 2 32.29 41.89 38.60
N LYS A 3 33.02 41.30 37.62
CA LYS A 3 32.53 41.06 36.27
C LYS A 3 31.80 39.72 36.25
N HIS A 4 30.47 39.73 36.04
CA HIS A 4 29.69 38.52 35.82
C HIS A 4 29.77 38.09 34.36
N LEU A 5 30.38 36.95 34.13
CA LEU A 5 30.45 36.32 32.82
C LEU A 5 29.14 35.49 32.64
N VAL A 6 28.26 35.93 31.77
CA VAL A 6 27.04 35.20 31.40
C VAL A 6 27.38 34.23 30.26
N LEU A 7 27.44 32.96 30.59
CA LEU A 7 27.66 31.89 29.59
C LEU A 7 26.30 31.55 28.96
N GLY A 8 26.08 32.00 27.72
CA GLY A 8 24.88 31.69 26.97
C GLY A 8 24.94 30.24 26.43
N LEU A 9 24.04 29.42 26.93
CA LEU A 9 23.85 28.04 26.45
C LEU A 9 23.07 28.07 25.12
N LEU A 10 23.72 27.88 23.97
CA LEU A 10 23.06 27.66 22.69
C LEU A 10 22.50 26.24 22.68
N ALA A 11 21.20 26.11 22.84
CA ALA A 11 20.50 24.83 22.56
C ALA A 11 20.39 24.63 21.05
N ALA A 12 21.18 23.71 20.51
CA ALA A 12 21.03 23.26 19.12
C ALA A 12 19.76 22.42 19.02
N PHE A 13 18.71 22.96 18.43
CA PHE A 13 17.53 22.18 18.01
C PHE A 13 17.93 21.30 16.84
N ALA A 14 18.12 20.02 17.10
CA ALA A 14 18.22 19.01 16.04
C ALA A 14 16.83 18.88 15.38
N ALA A 15 16.65 19.52 14.24
CA ALA A 15 15.48 19.28 13.39
C ALA A 15 15.55 17.84 12.87
N THR A 16 14.67 16.98 13.37
CA THR A 16 14.45 15.66 12.75
C THR A 16 13.94 15.90 11.34
N PRO A 17 14.58 15.33 10.30
CA PRO A 17 14.06 15.46 8.94
C PRO A 17 12.67 14.83 8.91
N ALA A 18 11.65 15.60 8.59
CA ALA A 18 10.35 15.05 8.21
C ALA A 18 10.57 14.18 6.97
N LEU A 19 10.30 12.88 7.07
CA LEU A 19 10.33 11.98 5.92
C LEU A 19 9.31 12.51 4.90
N ALA A 20 9.81 13.01 3.78
CA ALA A 20 8.97 13.49 2.70
C ALA A 20 8.21 12.30 2.09
N ALA A 21 6.96 12.53 1.62
CA ALA A 21 6.23 11.53 0.88
C ALA A 21 7.03 11.06 -0.35
N LEU A 22 6.99 9.76 -0.62
CA LEU A 22 7.63 9.19 -1.81
C LEU A 22 6.96 9.75 -3.07
N LYS A 23 7.77 10.00 -4.10
CA LYS A 23 7.33 10.60 -5.35
C LYS A 23 7.88 9.86 -6.57
N PRO A 24 7.35 10.10 -7.76
CA PRO A 24 7.92 9.56 -9.00
C PRO A 24 9.41 9.87 -9.11
N GLY A 25 10.21 8.84 -9.46
CA GLY A 25 11.67 8.87 -9.54
C GLY A 25 12.39 8.36 -8.29
N ASP A 26 11.77 8.34 -7.13
CA ASP A 26 12.33 7.75 -5.91
C ASP A 26 12.39 6.21 -6.03
N MET A 27 13.32 5.58 -5.31
CA MET A 27 13.36 4.12 -5.18
C MET A 27 12.24 3.65 -4.26
N ALA A 28 11.44 2.68 -4.71
CA ALA A 28 10.46 2.03 -3.86
C ALA A 28 11.17 1.22 -2.77
N PRO A 29 10.79 1.37 -1.49
CA PRO A 29 11.29 0.53 -0.43
C PRO A 29 11.02 -0.95 -0.73
N ASP A 30 12.05 -1.78 -0.65
CA ASP A 30 11.90 -3.22 -0.83
C ASP A 30 11.22 -3.84 0.39
N PHE A 31 10.38 -4.85 0.15
CA PHE A 31 9.72 -5.56 1.23
C PHE A 31 9.46 -7.02 0.89
N THR A 32 9.33 -7.80 1.94
CA THR A 32 8.81 -9.16 1.93
C THR A 32 7.62 -9.22 2.86
N ALA A 33 6.53 -9.81 2.41
CA ALA A 33 5.31 -9.94 3.21
C ALA A 33 4.66 -11.31 3.03
N GLN A 34 4.07 -11.80 4.13
CA GLN A 34 3.18 -12.95 4.09
C GLN A 34 1.80 -12.47 3.62
N GLY A 35 1.15 -13.26 2.81
CA GLY A 35 -0.13 -12.92 2.25
C GLY A 35 -0.89 -14.14 1.75
N SER A 36 -1.84 -13.90 0.88
CA SER A 36 -2.67 -14.94 0.29
C SER A 36 -2.94 -14.68 -1.20
N LEU A 37 -2.97 -15.76 -1.96
CA LEU A 37 -3.43 -15.79 -3.34
C LEU A 37 -4.48 -16.88 -3.49
N GLY A 38 -5.74 -16.50 -3.75
CA GLY A 38 -6.85 -17.45 -3.87
C GLY A 38 -7.05 -18.32 -2.63
N GLY A 39 -6.90 -17.74 -1.42
CA GLY A 39 -7.05 -18.44 -0.15
C GLY A 39 -5.84 -19.26 0.30
N LYS A 40 -4.80 -19.36 -0.52
CA LYS A 40 -3.57 -20.11 -0.20
C LYS A 40 -2.49 -19.18 0.30
N ASP A 41 -1.66 -19.68 1.23
CA ASP A 41 -0.52 -18.94 1.73
C ASP A 41 0.43 -18.56 0.59
N PHE A 42 0.87 -17.31 0.61
CA PHE A 42 1.73 -16.74 -0.40
C PHE A 42 2.75 -15.81 0.26
N THR A 43 4.00 -15.91 -0.13
CA THR A 43 5.04 -14.96 0.28
C THR A 43 5.40 -14.08 -0.89
N PHE A 44 5.23 -12.78 -0.72
CA PHE A 44 5.56 -11.79 -1.72
C PHE A 44 6.93 -11.17 -1.45
N HIS A 45 7.74 -11.05 -2.50
CA HIS A 45 9.02 -10.34 -2.48
C HIS A 45 9.01 -9.32 -3.60
N LEU A 46 9.04 -8.02 -3.29
CA LEU A 46 8.97 -6.95 -4.29
C LEU A 46 10.10 -7.04 -5.32
N LYS A 47 11.33 -7.20 -4.88
CA LYS A 47 12.49 -7.37 -5.77
C LYS A 47 12.35 -8.51 -6.76
N ASP A 48 11.77 -9.64 -6.33
CA ASP A 48 11.59 -10.80 -7.21
C ASP A 48 10.45 -10.58 -8.21
N ALA A 49 9.41 -9.88 -7.80
CA ALA A 49 8.32 -9.47 -8.69
C ALA A 49 8.81 -8.49 -9.77
N LEU A 50 9.63 -7.51 -9.40
CA LEU A 50 10.20 -6.51 -10.30
C LEU A 50 11.13 -7.11 -11.37
N LYS A 51 11.77 -8.27 -11.12
CA LYS A 51 12.53 -9.00 -12.16
C LYS A 51 11.66 -9.41 -13.35
N LYS A 52 10.37 -9.62 -13.11
CA LYS A 52 9.41 -10.06 -14.13
C LYS A 52 8.78 -8.88 -14.89
N GLY A 53 8.58 -7.76 -14.23
CA GLY A 53 7.95 -6.57 -14.81
C GLY A 53 7.61 -5.50 -13.77
N PRO A 54 6.91 -4.43 -14.18
CA PRO A 54 6.39 -3.44 -13.24
C PRO A 54 5.44 -4.07 -12.21
N VAL A 55 5.37 -3.46 -11.01
CA VAL A 55 4.49 -3.90 -9.93
C VAL A 55 3.61 -2.74 -9.49
N VAL A 56 2.31 -2.98 -9.44
CA VAL A 56 1.35 -2.08 -8.79
C VAL A 56 1.23 -2.51 -7.33
N VAL A 57 1.72 -1.68 -6.42
CA VAL A 57 1.61 -1.86 -4.97
C VAL A 57 0.51 -0.92 -4.48
N TYR A 58 -0.65 -1.45 -4.09
CA TYR A 58 -1.73 -0.64 -3.56
C TYR A 58 -1.93 -0.91 -2.07
N PHE A 59 -1.88 0.15 -1.28
CA PHE A 59 -2.21 0.12 0.14
C PHE A 59 -3.67 0.50 0.34
N TYR A 60 -4.36 -0.22 1.21
CA TYR A 60 -5.78 0.00 1.47
C TYR A 60 -6.11 -0.17 2.96
N PRO A 61 -7.15 0.53 3.47
CA PRO A 61 -7.49 0.54 4.89
C PRO A 61 -7.85 -0.79 5.50
N SER A 62 -8.76 -1.56 4.91
CA SER A 62 -9.19 -2.86 5.41
C SER A 62 -10.01 -3.64 4.37
N ALA A 63 -9.79 -4.94 4.29
CA ALA A 63 -10.63 -5.86 3.52
C ALA A 63 -12.10 -5.82 3.99
N TYR A 64 -13.03 -6.18 3.11
CA TYR A 64 -14.47 -6.19 3.35
C TYR A 64 -15.03 -4.83 3.77
N THR A 65 -14.51 -3.73 3.19
CA THR A 65 -15.04 -2.38 3.35
C THR A 65 -15.26 -1.72 2.00
N GLY A 66 -16.40 -1.06 1.80
CA GLY A 66 -16.94 -0.63 0.51
C GLY A 66 -15.94 -0.12 -0.53
N GLY A 67 -15.10 0.87 -0.20
CA GLY A 67 -14.10 1.38 -1.15
C GLY A 67 -12.96 0.39 -1.42
N CYS A 68 -12.58 -0.45 -0.44
CA CYS A 68 -11.54 -1.47 -0.63
C CYS A 68 -12.05 -2.64 -1.46
N ASP A 69 -13.32 -2.99 -1.28
CA ASP A 69 -14.00 -4.03 -2.04
C ASP A 69 -14.11 -3.64 -3.51
N LEU A 70 -14.51 -2.38 -3.78
CA LEU A 70 -14.55 -1.83 -5.15
C LEU A 70 -13.17 -1.86 -5.81
N GLU A 71 -12.12 -1.45 -5.10
CA GLU A 71 -10.76 -1.44 -5.66
C GLU A 71 -10.27 -2.86 -5.99
N ALA A 72 -10.46 -3.81 -5.05
CA ALA A 72 -10.07 -5.20 -5.24
C ALA A 72 -10.83 -5.86 -6.39
N HIS A 73 -12.15 -5.63 -6.46
CA HIS A 73 -12.99 -6.11 -7.55
C HIS A 73 -12.53 -5.56 -8.91
N THR A 74 -12.30 -4.24 -8.99
CA THR A 74 -11.83 -3.60 -10.23
C THR A 74 -10.46 -4.13 -10.67
N PHE A 75 -9.53 -4.35 -9.72
CA PHE A 75 -8.26 -5.02 -10.04
C PHE A 75 -8.46 -6.45 -10.55
N ALA A 76 -9.38 -7.21 -9.95
CA ALA A 76 -9.68 -8.57 -10.38
C ALA A 76 -10.24 -8.63 -11.82
N GLU A 77 -11.20 -7.75 -12.13
CA GLU A 77 -11.77 -7.62 -13.47
C GLU A 77 -10.73 -7.23 -14.54
N GLN A 78 -9.76 -6.40 -14.16
CA GLN A 78 -8.73 -5.90 -15.07
C GLN A 78 -7.41 -6.69 -15.01
N SER A 79 -7.32 -7.73 -14.18
CA SER A 79 -6.08 -8.50 -13.96
C SER A 79 -5.41 -9.00 -15.23
N ASP A 80 -6.20 -9.47 -16.19
CA ASP A 80 -5.68 -9.98 -17.47
C ASP A 80 -5.06 -8.84 -18.33
N LYS A 81 -5.58 -7.60 -18.20
CA LYS A 81 -5.00 -6.43 -18.86
C LYS A 81 -3.66 -6.04 -18.23
N PHE A 82 -3.54 -6.09 -16.89
CA PHE A 82 -2.27 -5.88 -16.19
C PHE A 82 -1.24 -6.94 -16.59
N ALA A 83 -1.64 -8.22 -16.62
CA ALA A 83 -0.77 -9.30 -17.08
C ALA A 83 -0.34 -9.11 -18.53
N ALA A 84 -1.26 -8.71 -19.43
CA ALA A 84 -0.94 -8.40 -20.83
C ALA A 84 0.01 -7.19 -20.94
N ALA A 85 -0.02 -6.23 -20.00
CA ALA A 85 0.96 -5.14 -19.89
C ALA A 85 2.29 -5.60 -19.25
N GLY A 86 2.42 -6.85 -18.83
CA GLY A 86 3.60 -7.39 -18.16
C GLY A 86 3.72 -6.98 -16.71
N ALA A 87 2.68 -6.39 -16.13
CA ALA A 87 2.66 -5.91 -14.76
C ALA A 87 2.01 -6.92 -13.81
N SER A 88 2.45 -6.93 -12.55
CA SER A 88 1.81 -7.65 -11.45
C SER A 88 1.20 -6.69 -10.44
N ILE A 89 0.27 -7.20 -9.63
CA ILE A 89 -0.49 -6.44 -8.63
C ILE A 89 -0.24 -7.07 -7.26
N ILE A 90 -0.09 -6.25 -6.23
CA ILE A 90 -0.08 -6.65 -4.83
C ILE A 90 -0.88 -5.65 -3.99
N GLY A 91 -1.87 -6.12 -3.24
CA GLY A 91 -2.54 -5.31 -2.23
C GLY A 91 -1.88 -5.48 -0.86
N VAL A 92 -1.82 -4.41 -0.08
CA VAL A 92 -1.21 -4.41 1.26
C VAL A 92 -2.12 -3.71 2.25
N SER A 93 -2.45 -4.37 3.34
CA SER A 93 -3.24 -3.80 4.44
C SER A 93 -2.77 -4.33 5.80
N ALA A 94 -3.28 -3.75 6.89
CA ALA A 94 -3.00 -4.23 8.23
C ALA A 94 -3.88 -5.42 8.65
N ASP A 95 -4.71 -5.94 7.77
CA ASP A 95 -5.52 -7.14 8.02
C ASP A 95 -4.64 -8.35 8.32
N ASP A 96 -5.13 -9.25 9.18
CA ASP A 96 -4.48 -10.52 9.46
C ASP A 96 -4.60 -11.52 8.31
N LEU A 97 -3.75 -12.56 8.33
CA LEU A 97 -3.74 -13.57 7.27
C LEU A 97 -5.06 -14.35 7.15
N THR A 98 -5.76 -14.57 8.25
CA THR A 98 -7.03 -15.30 8.22
C THR A 98 -8.07 -14.54 7.42
N ARG A 99 -8.16 -13.23 7.67
CA ARG A 99 -9.05 -12.32 6.93
C ARG A 99 -8.63 -12.20 5.47
N LEU A 100 -7.34 -12.03 5.19
CA LEU A 100 -6.81 -11.95 3.83
C LEU A 100 -7.01 -13.23 3.02
N LYS A 101 -6.91 -14.42 3.64
CA LYS A 101 -7.22 -15.68 2.94
C LYS A 101 -8.64 -15.72 2.42
N ARG A 102 -9.61 -15.32 3.24
CA ARG A 102 -11.01 -15.23 2.82
C ARG A 102 -11.18 -14.22 1.69
N PHE A 103 -10.64 -13.00 1.86
CA PHE A 103 -10.78 -11.91 0.90
C PHE A 103 -10.12 -12.21 -0.44
N SER A 104 -8.93 -12.83 -0.45
CA SER A 104 -8.22 -13.20 -1.68
C SER A 104 -8.94 -14.26 -2.51
N ALA A 105 -9.71 -15.14 -1.86
CA ALA A 105 -10.47 -16.20 -2.51
C ALA A 105 -11.87 -15.78 -2.92
N ASP A 106 -12.40 -14.70 -2.33
CA ASP A 106 -13.78 -14.27 -2.53
C ASP A 106 -14.01 -13.84 -3.99
N PRO A 107 -14.96 -14.48 -4.71
CA PRO A 107 -15.22 -14.19 -6.12
C PRO A 107 -15.74 -12.77 -6.37
N ASN A 108 -16.29 -12.11 -5.35
CA ASN A 108 -16.80 -10.75 -5.46
C ASN A 108 -15.71 -9.68 -5.31
N PHE A 109 -14.50 -10.05 -4.88
CA PHE A 109 -13.40 -9.11 -4.60
C PHE A 109 -12.13 -9.47 -5.36
N CYS A 110 -11.16 -10.13 -4.72
CA CYS A 110 -9.90 -10.47 -5.40
C CYS A 110 -10.04 -11.64 -6.38
N ALA A 111 -11.04 -12.51 -6.23
CA ALA A 111 -11.37 -13.65 -7.09
C ALA A 111 -10.15 -14.57 -7.38
N GLY A 112 -9.17 -14.63 -6.49
CA GLY A 112 -7.94 -15.40 -6.69
C GLY A 112 -7.02 -14.88 -7.80
N LYS A 113 -7.25 -13.67 -8.31
CA LYS A 113 -6.56 -13.13 -9.50
C LYS A 113 -5.18 -12.53 -9.19
N PHE A 114 -4.98 -11.99 -7.99
CA PHE A 114 -3.73 -11.39 -7.56
C PHE A 114 -3.51 -11.58 -6.05
N PRO A 115 -2.25 -11.54 -5.57
CA PRO A 115 -1.96 -11.68 -4.15
C PRO A 115 -2.32 -10.42 -3.36
N ILE A 116 -2.65 -10.63 -2.10
CA ILE A 116 -2.76 -9.59 -1.08
C ILE A 116 -1.91 -9.97 0.13
N ALA A 117 -1.30 -8.99 0.78
CA ALA A 117 -0.31 -9.19 1.83
C ALA A 117 -0.68 -8.47 3.12
N SER A 118 -0.28 -9.06 4.24
CA SER A 118 -0.46 -8.52 5.59
C SER A 118 0.72 -7.64 5.99
N ASP A 119 0.43 -6.43 6.41
CA ASP A 119 1.33 -5.50 7.09
C ASP A 119 0.76 -5.19 8.50
N ALA A 120 0.50 -6.26 9.26
CA ALA A 120 -0.18 -6.15 10.57
C ALA A 120 0.58 -5.26 11.57
N ASP A 121 1.90 -5.15 11.45
CA ASP A 121 2.74 -4.26 12.26
C ASP A 121 3.00 -2.90 11.60
N THR A 122 2.41 -2.63 10.45
CA THR A 122 2.46 -1.37 9.68
C THR A 122 3.87 -0.89 9.29
N LYS A 123 4.86 -1.79 9.30
CA LYS A 123 6.24 -1.43 8.97
C LYS A 123 6.44 -1.19 7.48
N ILE A 124 5.73 -1.92 6.64
CA ILE A 124 5.78 -1.71 5.18
C ILE A 124 5.18 -0.34 4.88
N ALA A 125 3.98 -0.03 5.39
CA ALA A 125 3.36 1.28 5.24
C ALA A 125 4.26 2.42 5.74
N ALA A 126 4.91 2.22 6.91
CA ALA A 126 5.86 3.20 7.45
C ALA A 126 7.07 3.41 6.53
N SER A 127 7.60 2.36 5.91
CA SER A 127 8.72 2.48 4.94
C SER A 127 8.33 3.27 3.68
N TYR A 128 7.06 3.25 3.30
CA TYR A 128 6.47 4.04 2.22
C TYR A 128 6.01 5.44 2.66
N ASN A 129 6.31 5.83 3.91
CA ASN A 129 5.91 7.11 4.52
C ASN A 129 4.39 7.34 4.54
N LEU A 130 3.60 6.27 4.65
CA LEU A 130 2.14 6.34 4.67
C LEU A 130 1.60 6.67 6.06
N SER A 131 0.51 7.41 6.09
CA SER A 131 -0.24 7.65 7.32
C SER A 131 -0.98 6.39 7.75
N VAL A 132 -0.90 6.08 9.05
CA VAL A 132 -1.59 4.95 9.64
C VAL A 132 -2.49 5.46 10.75
N GLY A 133 -3.80 5.31 10.57
CA GLY A 133 -4.81 5.61 11.59
C GLY A 133 -4.92 4.47 12.60
N ALA A 134 -5.17 4.81 13.86
CA ALA A 134 -5.39 3.81 14.90
C ALA A 134 -6.63 2.94 14.61
N ALA A 135 -6.66 1.73 15.17
CA ALA A 135 -7.86 0.90 15.23
C ALA A 135 -9.03 1.70 15.84
N ARG A 136 -10.23 1.50 15.33
CA ARG A 136 -11.44 2.20 15.77
C ARG A 136 -12.34 1.21 16.51
N PRO A 137 -12.46 1.31 17.84
CA PRO A 137 -13.34 0.43 18.60
C PRO A 137 -14.75 0.39 18.02
N GLY A 138 -15.30 -0.80 17.82
CA GLY A 138 -16.63 -1.01 17.25
C GLY A 138 -16.74 -0.82 15.74
N ALA A 139 -15.63 -0.56 15.03
CA ALA A 139 -15.65 -0.57 13.57
C ALA A 139 -15.88 -1.99 13.06
N THR A 140 -16.82 -2.16 12.16
CA THR A 140 -17.15 -3.45 11.55
C THR A 140 -17.10 -3.35 10.03
N ASP A 141 -16.84 -4.48 9.39
CA ASP A 141 -16.91 -4.64 7.93
C ASP A 141 -18.33 -4.93 7.44
N VAL A 142 -18.46 -5.20 6.13
CA VAL A 142 -19.76 -5.52 5.50
C VAL A 142 -20.38 -6.81 6.04
N ASN A 143 -19.58 -7.73 6.59
CA ASN A 143 -20.02 -8.99 7.20
C ASN A 143 -20.36 -8.85 8.69
N LYS A 144 -20.21 -7.65 9.27
CA LYS A 144 -20.32 -7.35 10.69
C LYS A 144 -19.18 -7.91 11.56
N ASP A 145 -18.09 -8.35 10.94
CA ASP A 145 -16.88 -8.75 11.65
C ASP A 145 -16.15 -7.48 12.14
N GLU A 146 -15.64 -7.51 13.38
CA GLU A 146 -14.90 -6.37 13.94
C GLU A 146 -13.57 -6.14 13.19
N ILE A 147 -13.25 -4.86 12.96
CA ILE A 147 -11.97 -4.43 12.40
C ILE A 147 -11.08 -3.97 13.56
N GLY A 148 -10.31 -4.92 14.11
CA GLY A 148 -9.48 -4.70 15.30
C GLY A 148 -8.05 -4.18 15.01
N HIS A 149 -7.76 -3.72 13.79
CA HIS A 149 -6.42 -3.31 13.38
C HIS A 149 -6.36 -1.84 12.93
N ALA A 150 -5.14 -1.34 12.74
CA ALA A 150 -4.87 0.00 12.21
C ALA A 150 -5.31 0.15 10.75
N PHE A 151 -5.61 1.37 10.34
CA PHE A 151 -6.06 1.69 8.99
C PHE A 151 -4.93 2.38 8.22
N ILE A 152 -4.34 1.70 7.25
CA ILE A 152 -3.36 2.29 6.33
C ILE A 152 -4.11 3.20 5.34
N GLU A 153 -3.59 4.38 5.05
CA GLU A 153 -4.20 5.25 4.04
C GLU A 153 -4.17 4.62 2.65
N ARG A 154 -5.16 4.97 1.81
CA ARG A 154 -5.23 4.46 0.44
C ARG A 154 -4.26 5.23 -0.45
N VAL A 155 -3.19 4.54 -0.84
CA VAL A 155 -2.20 5.03 -1.79
C VAL A 155 -1.75 3.89 -2.70
N THR A 156 -1.67 4.18 -3.99
CA THR A 156 -1.19 3.21 -4.99
C THR A 156 0.12 3.71 -5.60
N TYR A 157 1.11 2.84 -5.61
CA TYR A 157 2.40 3.05 -6.27
C TYR A 157 2.49 2.17 -7.51
N VAL A 158 2.89 2.75 -8.63
CA VAL A 158 3.33 1.97 -9.79
C VAL A 158 4.85 1.96 -9.78
N VAL A 159 5.45 0.78 -9.61
CA VAL A 159 6.90 0.61 -9.49
C VAL A 159 7.43 -0.01 -10.77
N GLY A 160 8.38 0.64 -11.41
CA GLY A 160 9.04 0.16 -12.61
C GLY A 160 9.99 -1.00 -12.33
N LYS A 161 10.33 -1.76 -13.37
CA LYS A 161 11.26 -2.90 -13.29
C LYS A 161 12.63 -2.54 -12.69
N ASP A 162 13.04 -1.27 -12.80
CA ASP A 162 14.26 -0.72 -12.21
C ASP A 162 14.14 -0.39 -10.72
N GLY A 163 12.98 -0.62 -10.12
CA GLY A 163 12.67 -0.32 -8.72
C GLY A 163 12.27 1.14 -8.47
N LYS A 164 12.22 1.99 -9.49
CA LYS A 164 11.78 3.37 -9.32
C LYS A 164 10.26 3.49 -9.38
N ILE A 165 9.74 4.38 -8.55
CA ILE A 165 8.34 4.75 -8.57
C ILE A 165 8.05 5.53 -9.85
N MET A 166 7.16 5.02 -10.66
CA MET A 166 6.70 5.67 -11.90
C MET A 166 5.55 6.62 -11.61
N ALA A 167 4.67 6.27 -10.67
CA ALA A 167 3.54 7.09 -10.26
C ALA A 167 3.14 6.79 -8.80
N VAL A 168 2.56 7.81 -8.18
CA VAL A 168 1.91 7.73 -6.86
C VAL A 168 0.51 8.30 -7.01
N MET A 169 -0.47 7.63 -6.43
CA MET A 169 -1.87 8.05 -6.43
C MET A 169 -2.41 7.96 -5.02
N SER A 170 -2.97 9.04 -4.51
CA SER A 170 -3.53 9.13 -3.16
C SER A 170 -5.01 9.49 -3.22
N SER A 171 -5.86 8.70 -2.55
CA SER A 171 -7.29 9.08 -2.42
C SER A 171 -7.46 10.37 -1.65
N LYS A 172 -6.59 10.65 -0.69
CA LYS A 172 -6.66 11.86 0.14
C LYS A 172 -6.22 13.11 -0.61
N ASP A 173 -5.05 13.05 -1.28
CA ASP A 173 -4.41 14.23 -1.87
C ASP A 173 -4.92 14.48 -3.29
N ASP A 174 -5.05 13.41 -4.11
CA ASP A 174 -5.49 13.49 -5.50
C ASP A 174 -7.00 13.41 -5.68
N LYS A 175 -7.76 13.17 -4.58
CA LYS A 175 -9.23 13.01 -4.58
C LYS A 175 -9.72 11.86 -5.49
N LEU A 176 -8.90 10.84 -5.66
CA LEU A 176 -9.24 9.69 -6.51
C LEU A 176 -10.19 8.73 -5.79
N THR A 177 -11.13 8.19 -6.56
CA THR A 177 -11.96 7.06 -6.15
C THR A 177 -11.16 5.74 -6.28
N PRO A 178 -11.55 4.67 -5.56
CA PRO A 178 -10.81 3.40 -5.59
C PRO A 178 -10.62 2.80 -7.00
N ASP A 179 -11.65 2.84 -7.85
CA ASP A 179 -11.60 2.40 -9.24
C ASP A 179 -10.66 3.26 -10.10
N GLN A 180 -10.59 4.57 -9.85
CA GLN A 180 -9.66 5.45 -10.55
C GLN A 180 -8.19 5.14 -10.24
N HIS A 181 -7.86 4.61 -9.05
CA HIS A 181 -6.51 4.10 -8.77
C HIS A 181 -6.15 2.96 -9.73
N VAL A 182 -7.10 2.06 -9.98
CA VAL A 182 -6.89 0.90 -10.88
C VAL A 182 -6.72 1.36 -12.32
N ASP A 183 -7.67 2.17 -12.83
CA ASP A 183 -7.66 2.64 -14.22
C ASP A 183 -6.38 3.42 -14.57
N LYS A 184 -5.97 4.32 -13.68
CA LYS A 184 -4.74 5.10 -13.86
C LYS A 184 -3.50 4.21 -13.79
N SER A 185 -3.44 3.23 -12.88
CA SER A 185 -2.35 2.28 -12.79
C SER A 185 -2.21 1.48 -14.08
N LEU A 186 -3.33 0.99 -14.62
CA LEU A 186 -3.32 0.24 -15.88
C LEU A 186 -2.83 1.10 -17.04
N ALA A 187 -3.30 2.35 -17.15
CA ALA A 187 -2.86 3.27 -18.20
C ALA A 187 -1.33 3.50 -18.14
N ILE A 188 -0.77 3.65 -16.94
CA ILE A 188 0.66 3.87 -16.74
C ILE A 188 1.48 2.64 -17.16
N VAL A 189 1.11 1.44 -16.69
CA VAL A 189 1.88 0.23 -17.05
C VAL A 189 1.73 -0.14 -18.51
N ALA A 190 0.59 0.16 -19.14
CA ALA A 190 0.38 -0.06 -20.55
C ALA A 190 1.22 0.89 -21.44
N ALA A 191 1.44 2.12 -21.00
CA ALA A 191 2.27 3.11 -21.68
C ALA A 191 3.79 2.86 -21.51
N ALA A 192 4.20 2.07 -20.54
CA ALA A 192 5.61 1.80 -20.22
C ALA A 192 6.19 0.56 -20.96
N LYS A 193 5.43 -0.03 -21.88
CA LYS A 193 5.83 -1.17 -22.71
C LYS A 193 6.89 -0.84 -23.75
#